data_875593387d96efcfce9c922c170d3191
#
_entry.id   875593387d96efcfce9c922c170d3191
#
_cell.length_a   1.000
_cell.length_b   1.000
_cell.length_c   1.000
_cell.angle_alpha   90.00
_cell.angle_beta   90.00
_cell.angle_gamma   90.00
#
_symmetry.space_group_name_H-M   'P 1'
#
loop_
_entity.id
_entity.type
_entity.pdbx_description
1 polymer ?
#
loop_
_entity_poly.entity_id
_entity_poly.type
_entity_poly.pdbx_seq_one_letter_code
_entity_poly.pdbx_strand_id
1 'polypeptide(L)'
;MTTIVEFIEARLNEDEQIARTAASVDGESWAAEAPFGDQDFDRVSGTGQGDVGYDMAQTAPPHIARHDPARVLRQCKALRSVVRLTAYTGDPVYEKDLMEDMAAIWSDHPDYRERWSAQQED
;
A
#
# COMPACT_ATOMS: atom_id res chain seq x y z
N MET A 1 18.88 4.38 16.78
CA MET A 1 17.42 4.54 16.94
C MET A 1 16.80 4.95 15.63
N THR A 2 15.75 4.27 15.21
CA THR A 2 15.10 4.53 13.92
C THR A 2 14.23 5.78 13.98
N THR A 3 14.44 6.70 13.05
CA THR A 3 13.59 7.89 12.94
C THR A 3 12.28 7.51 12.22
N ILE A 4 11.29 8.39 12.34
CA ILE A 4 10.01 8.19 11.65
C ILE A 4 10.20 8.13 10.13
N VAL A 5 11.08 8.95 9.57
CA VAL A 5 11.36 8.94 8.12
C VAL A 5 12.03 7.63 7.72
N GLU A 6 13.00 7.17 8.49
CA GLU A 6 13.64 5.87 8.24
C GLU A 6 12.64 4.72 8.31
N PHE A 7 11.72 4.76 9.27
CA PHE A 7 10.65 3.77 9.37
C PHE A 7 9.79 3.76 8.10
N ILE A 8 9.33 4.95 7.69
CA ILE A 8 8.48 5.09 6.49
C ILE A 8 9.20 4.56 5.25
N GLU A 9 10.45 4.94 5.05
CA GLU A 9 11.22 4.50 3.89
C GLU A 9 11.42 2.99 3.87
N ALA A 10 11.66 2.39 5.03
CA ALA A 10 11.79 0.94 5.14
C ALA A 10 10.49 0.23 4.79
N ARG A 11 9.35 0.77 5.24
CA ARG A 11 8.04 0.18 4.92
C ARG A 11 7.71 0.33 3.44
N LEU A 12 8.02 1.46 2.85
CA LEU A 12 7.83 1.65 1.41
C LEU A 12 8.68 0.67 0.60
N ASN A 13 9.92 0.44 1.01
CA ASN A 13 10.79 -0.55 0.37
C ASN A 13 10.18 -1.95 0.43
N GLU A 14 9.63 -2.33 1.58
CA GLU A 14 8.98 -3.63 1.74
C GLU A 14 7.74 -3.76 0.85
N ASP A 15 6.88 -2.74 0.86
CA ASP A 15 5.67 -2.76 0.05
C ASP A 15 6.00 -2.87 -1.43
N GLU A 16 7.02 -2.13 -1.89
CA GLU A 16 7.47 -2.22 -3.28
C GLU A 16 8.00 -3.60 -3.61
N GLN A 17 8.78 -4.19 -2.71
CA GLN A 17 9.34 -5.51 -2.95
C GLN A 17 8.25 -6.57 -3.04
N ILE A 18 7.27 -6.52 -2.13
CA ILE A 18 6.13 -7.44 -2.15
C ILE A 18 5.36 -7.29 -3.46
N ALA A 19 5.11 -6.03 -3.88
CA ALA A 19 4.38 -5.77 -5.12
C ALA A 19 5.14 -6.31 -6.34
N ARG A 20 6.46 -6.08 -6.42
CA ARG A 20 7.26 -6.57 -7.53
C ARG A 20 7.33 -8.09 -7.58
N THR A 21 7.42 -8.73 -6.42
CA THR A 21 7.42 -10.18 -6.34
C THR A 21 6.11 -10.76 -6.84
N ALA A 22 4.98 -10.18 -6.42
CA ALA A 22 3.66 -10.61 -6.90
C ALA A 22 3.54 -10.38 -8.42
N ALA A 23 4.01 -9.24 -8.91
CA ALA A 23 3.95 -8.91 -10.33
C ALA A 23 4.78 -9.86 -11.19
N SER A 24 5.86 -10.40 -10.65
CA SER A 24 6.73 -11.30 -11.41
C SER A 24 6.03 -12.61 -11.80
N VAL A 25 4.98 -12.99 -11.07
CA VAL A 25 4.21 -14.21 -11.34
C VAL A 25 2.86 -13.87 -11.96
N ASP A 26 2.11 -12.97 -11.33
CA ASP A 26 0.72 -12.70 -11.70
C ASP A 26 0.54 -11.47 -12.57
N GLY A 27 1.62 -10.74 -12.85
CA GLY A 27 1.57 -9.50 -13.61
C GLY A 27 1.22 -8.30 -12.73
N GLU A 28 1.40 -7.10 -13.27
CA GLU A 28 1.19 -5.87 -12.50
C GLU A 28 -0.26 -5.44 -12.38
N SER A 29 -1.08 -5.78 -13.37
CA SER A 29 -2.47 -5.33 -13.45
C SER A 29 -3.40 -6.50 -13.22
N TRP A 30 -4.31 -6.33 -12.27
CA TRP A 30 -5.26 -7.37 -11.87
C TRP A 30 -6.69 -6.90 -12.09
N ALA A 31 -7.59 -7.84 -12.36
CA ALA A 31 -9.00 -7.54 -12.60
C ALA A 31 -9.89 -8.51 -11.83
N ALA A 32 -10.98 -7.98 -11.28
CA ALA A 32 -12.03 -8.82 -10.72
C ALA A 32 -12.88 -9.38 -11.86
N GLU A 33 -13.18 -10.67 -11.79
CA GLU A 33 -13.93 -11.35 -12.83
C GLU A 33 -15.24 -11.89 -12.27
N ALA A 34 -16.31 -11.71 -13.05
CA ALA A 34 -17.65 -12.17 -12.71
C ALA A 34 -18.15 -13.09 -13.84
N PRO A 35 -17.68 -14.34 -13.89
CA PRO A 35 -17.97 -15.23 -15.01
C PRO A 35 -19.45 -15.60 -15.14
N PHE A 36 -20.24 -15.47 -14.08
CA PHE A 36 -21.63 -15.90 -14.05
C PHE A 36 -22.65 -14.77 -13.91
N GLY A 37 -22.21 -13.50 -13.94
CA GLY A 37 -23.11 -12.35 -13.82
C GLY A 37 -22.39 -11.09 -13.39
N ASP A 38 -23.01 -9.95 -13.65
CA ASP A 38 -22.37 -8.63 -13.55
C ASP A 38 -21.78 -8.28 -12.19
N GLN A 39 -22.34 -8.80 -11.11
CA GLN A 39 -21.90 -8.48 -9.77
C GLN A 39 -21.42 -9.71 -9.00
N ASP A 40 -21.32 -10.83 -9.68
CA ASP A 40 -21.00 -12.10 -9.03
C ASP A 40 -19.50 -12.42 -9.18
N PHE A 41 -18.69 -11.55 -8.60
CA PHE A 41 -17.23 -11.71 -8.65
C PHE A 41 -16.80 -12.88 -7.77
N ASP A 42 -16.00 -13.78 -8.34
CA ASP A 42 -15.48 -14.92 -7.59
C ASP A 42 -13.96 -15.09 -7.69
N ARG A 43 -13.30 -14.27 -8.52
CA ARG A 43 -11.86 -14.43 -8.75
C ARG A 43 -11.20 -13.13 -9.14
N VAL A 44 -9.87 -13.13 -9.04
CA VAL A 44 -9.03 -12.03 -9.52
C VAL A 44 -8.08 -12.64 -10.56
N SER A 45 -8.08 -12.08 -11.76
CA SER A 45 -7.14 -12.47 -12.81
C SER A 45 -6.01 -11.47 -12.91
N GLY A 46 -4.83 -11.94 -13.28
CA GLY A 46 -3.68 -11.11 -13.52
C GLY A 46 -3.27 -11.15 -14.98
N THR A 47 -2.34 -10.29 -15.35
CA THR A 47 -1.78 -10.26 -16.69
C THR A 47 -0.67 -11.30 -16.89
N GLY A 48 -0.34 -12.04 -15.83
CA GLY A 48 0.70 -13.07 -15.85
C GLY A 48 0.13 -14.45 -16.15
N GLN A 49 0.44 -15.44 -15.30
CA GLN A 49 0.25 -16.85 -15.59
C GLN A 49 -1.11 -17.44 -15.22
N GLY A 50 -2.09 -16.62 -14.89
CA GLY A 50 -3.40 -17.12 -14.55
C GLY A 50 -4.08 -16.31 -13.46
N ASP A 51 -4.95 -16.97 -12.71
CA ASP A 51 -5.69 -16.29 -11.66
C ASP A 51 -4.82 -16.02 -10.46
N VAL A 52 -4.94 -14.82 -9.91
CA VAL A 52 -4.32 -14.45 -8.64
C VAL A 52 -4.98 -15.24 -7.51
N GLY A 53 -6.30 -15.39 -7.60
CA GLY A 53 -7.06 -16.20 -6.66
C GLY A 53 -8.46 -16.45 -7.19
N TYR A 54 -9.13 -17.47 -6.65
CA TYR A 54 -10.48 -17.85 -7.08
C TYR A 54 -11.26 -18.38 -5.88
N ASP A 55 -12.53 -18.70 -6.09
CA ASP A 55 -13.44 -19.14 -5.02
C ASP A 55 -13.55 -18.11 -3.89
N MET A 56 -13.61 -16.84 -4.27
CA MET A 56 -13.66 -15.75 -3.32
C MET A 56 -15.10 -15.32 -3.06
N ALA A 57 -15.34 -14.79 -1.86
CA ALA A 57 -16.59 -14.08 -1.58
C ALA A 57 -16.71 -12.87 -2.51
N GLN A 58 -17.92 -12.59 -2.98
CA GLN A 58 -18.26 -11.56 -3.97
C GLN A 58 -17.59 -10.21 -3.77
N THR A 59 -17.38 -9.81 -2.52
CA THR A 59 -16.88 -8.49 -2.18
C THR A 59 -15.36 -8.37 -2.20
N ALA A 60 -14.65 -9.49 -2.14
CA ALA A 60 -13.19 -9.49 -2.06
C ALA A 60 -12.49 -9.18 -3.39
N PRO A 61 -12.91 -9.77 -4.55
CA PRO A 61 -12.16 -9.56 -5.78
C PRO A 61 -12.04 -8.09 -6.22
N PRO A 62 -13.09 -7.27 -6.17
CA PRO A 62 -12.94 -5.85 -6.51
C PRO A 62 -11.92 -5.12 -5.64
N HIS A 63 -11.90 -5.41 -4.34
CA HIS A 63 -10.95 -4.80 -3.43
C HIS A 63 -9.52 -5.23 -3.75
N ILE A 64 -9.30 -6.53 -3.93
CA ILE A 64 -7.97 -7.07 -4.22
C ILE A 64 -7.45 -6.53 -5.56
N ALA A 65 -8.29 -6.56 -6.60
CA ALA A 65 -7.88 -6.08 -7.91
C ALA A 65 -7.52 -4.61 -7.90
N ARG A 66 -8.25 -3.80 -7.13
CA ARG A 66 -7.97 -2.37 -7.02
C ARG A 66 -6.61 -2.09 -6.39
N HIS A 67 -6.13 -3.00 -5.56
CA HIS A 67 -4.85 -2.85 -4.86
C HIS A 67 -3.78 -3.73 -5.49
N ASP A 68 -3.75 -3.79 -6.82
CA ASP A 68 -2.80 -4.59 -7.56
C ASP A 68 -1.37 -4.02 -7.47
N PRO A 69 -0.37 -4.79 -7.92
CA PRO A 69 1.02 -4.31 -7.85
C PRO A 69 1.25 -2.98 -8.54
N ALA A 70 0.62 -2.73 -9.69
CA ALA A 70 0.79 -1.47 -10.40
C ALA A 70 0.36 -0.28 -9.54
N ARG A 71 -0.78 -0.42 -8.86
CA ARG A 71 -1.28 0.64 -7.98
C ARG A 71 -0.37 0.83 -6.77
N VAL A 72 0.05 -0.27 -6.14
CA VAL A 72 0.94 -0.18 -4.97
C VAL A 72 2.23 0.53 -5.35
N LEU A 73 2.82 0.23 -6.51
CA LEU A 73 4.04 0.89 -6.95
C LEU A 73 3.82 2.39 -7.18
N ARG A 74 2.68 2.77 -7.76
CA ARG A 74 2.33 4.20 -7.93
C ARG A 74 2.14 4.89 -6.59
N GLN A 75 1.50 4.23 -5.64
CA GLN A 75 1.31 4.77 -4.29
C GLN A 75 2.64 4.99 -3.59
N CYS A 76 3.53 4.01 -3.65
CA CYS A 76 4.86 4.13 -3.04
C CYS A 76 5.63 5.29 -3.65
N LYS A 77 5.57 5.45 -4.96
CA LYS A 77 6.23 6.56 -5.65
C LYS A 77 5.68 7.92 -5.17
N ALA A 78 4.35 8.02 -5.06
CA ALA A 78 3.71 9.25 -4.60
C ALA A 78 4.08 9.55 -3.14
N LEU A 79 4.06 8.54 -2.28
CA LEU A 79 4.40 8.72 -0.87
C LEU A 79 5.87 9.13 -0.68
N ARG A 80 6.78 8.58 -1.49
CA ARG A 80 8.19 9.00 -1.46
C ARG A 80 8.34 10.46 -1.85
N SER A 81 7.54 10.91 -2.82
CA SER A 81 7.54 12.33 -3.22
C SER A 81 7.06 13.22 -2.08
N VAL A 82 6.03 12.79 -1.36
CA VAL A 82 5.53 13.56 -0.19
C VAL A 82 6.63 13.68 0.87
N VAL A 83 7.32 12.57 1.18
CA VAL A 83 8.41 12.59 2.17
C VAL A 83 9.50 13.58 1.74
N ARG A 84 9.93 13.49 0.47
CA ARG A 84 11.00 14.34 -0.06
C ARG A 84 10.60 15.81 -0.06
N LEU A 85 9.40 16.12 -0.53
CA LEU A 85 8.95 17.50 -0.65
C LEU A 85 8.69 18.12 0.71
N THR A 86 8.17 17.33 1.65
CA THR A 86 7.93 17.80 3.01
C THR A 86 9.25 18.18 3.69
N ALA A 87 10.27 17.34 3.55
CA ALA A 87 11.59 17.65 4.09
C ALA A 87 12.19 18.89 3.42
N TYR A 88 11.95 19.06 2.12
CA TYR A 88 12.47 20.20 1.38
C TYR A 88 11.86 21.53 1.81
N THR A 89 10.57 21.57 2.17
CA THR A 89 9.92 22.81 2.59
C THR A 89 10.45 23.32 3.93
N GLY A 90 10.96 22.42 4.76
CA GLY A 90 11.57 22.79 6.03
C GLY A 90 10.63 23.27 7.11
N ASP A 91 9.31 23.08 6.95
CA ASP A 91 8.36 23.45 8.00
C ASP A 91 8.22 22.30 9.00
N PRO A 92 8.78 22.43 10.21
CA PRO A 92 8.82 21.32 11.15
C PRO A 92 7.45 20.88 11.68
N VAL A 93 6.47 21.80 11.69
CA VAL A 93 5.12 21.44 12.16
C VAL A 93 4.41 20.56 11.16
N TYR A 94 4.37 20.99 9.90
CA TYR A 94 3.73 20.19 8.85
C TYR A 94 4.48 18.89 8.60
N GLU A 95 5.80 18.92 8.65
CA GLU A 95 6.60 17.72 8.47
C GLU A 95 6.24 16.67 9.51
N LYS A 96 6.18 17.08 10.78
CA LYS A 96 5.85 16.16 11.87
C LYS A 96 4.46 15.53 11.66
N ASP A 97 3.45 16.35 11.42
CA ASP A 97 2.08 15.87 11.28
C ASP A 97 1.93 14.95 10.08
N LEU A 98 2.50 15.32 8.94
CA LEU A 98 2.42 14.51 7.73
C LEU A 98 3.15 13.17 7.89
N MET A 99 4.32 13.20 8.52
CA MET A 99 5.07 11.96 8.73
C MET A 99 4.35 11.04 9.71
N GLU A 100 3.73 11.59 10.75
CA GLU A 100 2.94 10.77 11.69
C GLU A 100 1.72 10.16 11.03
N ASP A 101 1.02 10.93 10.21
CA ASP A 101 -0.12 10.40 9.46
C ASP A 101 0.32 9.30 8.50
N MET A 102 1.44 9.51 7.82
CA MET A 102 1.95 8.52 6.87
C MET A 102 2.42 7.25 7.60
N ALA A 103 3.16 7.39 8.69
CA ALA A 103 3.63 6.23 9.46
C ALA A 103 2.48 5.38 9.99
N ALA A 104 1.33 6.01 10.26
CA ALA A 104 0.15 5.30 10.75
C ALA A 104 -0.40 4.28 9.76
N ILE A 105 -0.06 4.39 8.48
CA ILE A 105 -0.40 3.36 7.48
C ILE A 105 0.10 1.99 7.96
N TRP A 106 1.26 1.97 8.62
CA TRP A 106 1.89 0.74 9.11
C TRP A 106 1.90 0.66 10.64
N SER A 107 0.83 1.17 11.28
CA SER A 107 0.75 1.20 12.75
C SER A 107 0.72 -0.20 13.38
N ASP A 108 0.43 -1.22 12.60
CA ASP A 108 0.45 -2.61 13.04
C ASP A 108 1.84 -3.27 12.93
N HIS A 109 2.83 -2.55 12.42
CA HIS A 109 4.18 -3.09 12.27
C HIS A 109 4.91 -3.09 13.62
N PRO A 110 5.69 -4.13 13.94
CA PRO A 110 6.40 -4.21 15.23
C PRO A 110 7.33 -3.04 15.51
N ASP A 111 7.87 -2.42 14.47
CA ASP A 111 8.80 -1.29 14.64
C ASP A 111 8.11 0.07 14.75
N TYR A 112 6.77 0.10 14.63
CA TYR A 112 6.02 1.33 14.79
C TYR A 112 6.10 1.81 16.24
N ARG A 113 6.30 3.11 16.45
CA ARG A 113 6.40 3.69 17.79
C ARG A 113 5.11 4.38 18.19
N GLU A 114 4.54 4.00 19.32
CA GLU A 114 3.30 4.59 19.82
C GLU A 114 3.37 6.13 19.95
N ARG A 115 4.54 6.66 20.24
CA ARG A 115 4.71 8.12 20.36
C ARG A 115 4.37 8.86 19.07
N TRP A 116 4.40 8.18 17.92
CA TRP A 116 4.03 8.77 16.63
C TRP A 116 2.52 8.93 16.47
N SER A 117 1.73 8.27 17.29
CA SER A 117 0.26 8.36 17.26
C SER A 117 -0.28 9.32 18.32
N ALA A 118 0.55 9.91 19.15
CA ALA A 118 0.13 10.71 20.31
C ALA A 118 -0.77 11.90 19.93
N GLN A 119 -0.61 12.45 18.74
CA GLN A 119 -1.40 13.58 18.27
C GLN A 119 -2.72 13.20 17.64
N GLN A 120 -2.98 11.93 17.48
CA GLN A 120 -4.19 11.42 16.84
C GLN A 120 -5.28 11.08 17.85
N GLU A 121 -5.03 11.31 19.11
CA GLU A 121 -5.94 10.94 20.19
C GLU A 121 -7.05 11.97 20.45
N ASP A 122 -6.97 13.10 19.83
CA ASP A 122 -8.00 14.12 19.96
C ASP A 122 -9.11 13.88 18.92
#